data_2799ea75105db2f039353a424d5b486c
#
_entry.id   2799ea75105db2f039353a424d5b486c
#
_cell.length_a   1.000
_cell.length_b   1.000
_cell.length_c   1.000
_cell.angle_alpha   90.00
_cell.angle_beta   90.00
_cell.angle_gamma   90.00
#
_symmetry.space_group_name_H-M   'P 1'
#
loop_
_entity.id
_entity.type
_entity.pdbx_description
1 polymer ?
#
loop_
_entity_poly.entity_id
_entity_poly.type
_entity_poly.pdbx_seq_one_letter_code
_entity_poly.pdbx_strand_id
1 'polypeptide(L)'
;MRIVQLSDTHISHLGGVPADNMSLLADHINHDIRPDLVVHTGDVVIADPDSRPDRDAAKALLARIDAPLLVLPGNHDVGESADDPWQDLPVTSERIAAFTSAWGQDRFLVTGSAATRSDDWVFIGINSERLGSGLPEEREQWDWLADAAGQARGKSVMLFLHKPLWFPTGSQSGITVPEADRERLVALFADARLRVVSNGHLHRFRRAFQGEILAVWAPSMTFAVTADPGRGLEGESAPGIVEYRVEDDDVQAELRQVPGTGAVADVLAMPEFTAALAEIESR
;
A
#
# COMPACT_ATOMS: atom_id res chain seq x y z
N MET A 1 -7.55 4.01 18.90
CA MET A 1 -6.96 2.92 18.10
C MET A 1 -5.66 3.38 17.48
N ARG A 2 -4.64 2.52 17.46
CA ARG A 2 -3.35 2.80 16.80
C ARG A 2 -3.17 1.88 15.61
N ILE A 3 -2.96 2.43 14.42
CA ILE A 3 -2.71 1.68 13.20
C ILE A 3 -1.33 2.03 12.68
N VAL A 4 -0.59 1.05 12.20
CA VAL A 4 0.65 1.24 11.46
C VAL A 4 0.41 0.88 10.00
N GLN A 5 0.73 1.81 9.10
CA GLN A 5 0.85 1.51 7.69
C GLN A 5 2.32 1.41 7.33
N LEU A 6 2.70 0.30 6.73
CA LEU A 6 3.96 0.14 6.02
C LEU A 6 3.68 -0.06 4.54
N SER A 7 4.63 0.29 3.70
CA SER A 7 4.47 0.24 2.25
C SER A 7 5.83 0.09 1.58
N ASP A 8 5.82 -0.44 0.37
CA ASP A 8 6.98 -0.38 -0.52
C ASP A 8 8.23 -0.96 0.17
N THR A 9 8.08 -2.17 0.73
CA THR A 9 9.16 -2.87 1.43
C THR A 9 10.18 -3.49 0.49
N HIS A 10 9.77 -3.84 -0.72
CA HIS A 10 10.62 -4.31 -1.82
C HIS A 10 11.57 -5.44 -1.40
N ILE A 11 11.04 -6.46 -0.76
CA ILE A 11 11.82 -7.58 -0.21
C ILE A 11 12.27 -8.51 -1.34
N SER A 12 13.53 -8.90 -1.28
CA SER A 12 14.12 -9.95 -2.11
C SER A 12 14.57 -11.14 -1.27
N HIS A 13 14.50 -12.33 -1.84
CA HIS A 13 15.07 -13.54 -1.25
C HIS A 13 16.60 -13.49 -1.12
N LEU A 14 17.24 -12.57 -1.84
CA LEU A 14 18.68 -12.32 -1.75
C LEU A 14 19.06 -11.50 -0.50
N GLY A 15 18.07 -11.00 0.24
CA GLY A 15 18.28 -10.19 1.45
C GLY A 15 18.53 -8.72 1.15
N GLY A 16 19.62 -8.15 1.67
CA GLY A 16 19.98 -6.74 1.50
C GLY A 16 19.25 -5.77 2.42
N VAL A 17 19.38 -4.47 2.13
CA VAL A 17 18.82 -3.39 2.93
C VAL A 17 17.31 -3.54 3.19
N PRO A 18 16.48 -3.97 2.23
CA PRO A 18 15.05 -4.16 2.47
C PRO A 18 14.74 -5.19 3.57
N ALA A 19 15.44 -6.33 3.54
CA ALA A 19 15.25 -7.40 4.53
C ALA A 19 15.73 -6.99 5.92
N ASP A 20 16.86 -6.27 6.00
CA ASP A 20 17.40 -5.74 7.24
C ASP A 20 16.45 -4.70 7.85
N ASN A 21 15.96 -3.76 7.04
CA ASN A 21 14.99 -2.75 7.47
C ASN A 21 13.69 -3.40 7.96
N MET A 22 13.19 -4.41 7.24
CA MET A 22 11.96 -5.10 7.63
C MET A 22 12.14 -5.84 8.97
N SER A 23 13.33 -6.39 9.23
CA SER A 23 13.65 -7.02 10.51
C SER A 23 13.63 -6.03 11.67
N LEU A 24 14.26 -4.86 11.49
CA LEU A 24 14.25 -3.78 12.48
C LEU A 24 12.84 -3.24 12.71
N LEU A 25 12.06 -3.11 11.64
CA LEU A 25 10.67 -2.65 11.71
C LEU A 25 9.81 -3.61 12.52
N ALA A 26 9.90 -4.92 12.27
CA ALA A 26 9.12 -5.90 13.02
C ALA A 26 9.43 -5.83 14.52
N ASP A 27 10.69 -5.73 14.89
CA ASP A 27 11.10 -5.57 16.28
C ASP A 27 10.57 -4.27 16.89
N HIS A 28 10.63 -3.14 16.14
CA HIS A 28 10.11 -1.85 16.60
C HIS A 28 8.57 -1.85 16.74
N ILE A 29 7.85 -2.47 15.80
CA ILE A 29 6.39 -2.64 15.89
C ILE A 29 6.02 -3.45 17.15
N ASN A 30 6.70 -4.57 17.39
CA ASN A 30 6.34 -5.50 18.47
C ASN A 30 6.69 -4.96 19.86
N HIS A 31 7.78 -4.22 19.99
CA HIS A 31 8.29 -3.80 21.31
C HIS A 31 7.91 -2.36 21.66
N ASP A 32 7.96 -1.44 20.68
CA ASP A 32 7.83 0.00 20.95
C ASP A 32 6.45 0.54 20.58
N ILE A 33 5.92 0.20 19.40
CA ILE A 33 4.66 0.78 18.92
C ILE A 33 3.46 -0.01 19.45
N ARG A 34 3.44 -1.34 19.29
CA ARG A 34 2.34 -2.23 19.66
C ARG A 34 0.98 -1.77 19.13
N PRO A 35 0.81 -1.70 17.80
CA PRO A 35 -0.41 -1.22 17.18
C PRO A 35 -1.56 -2.23 17.34
N ASP A 36 -2.78 -1.75 17.20
CA ASP A 36 -3.98 -2.59 17.15
C ASP A 36 -4.12 -3.27 15.77
N LEU A 37 -3.57 -2.67 14.72
CA LEU A 37 -3.61 -3.17 13.35
C LEU A 37 -2.37 -2.70 12.57
N VAL A 38 -1.85 -3.56 11.72
CA VAL A 38 -0.83 -3.22 10.72
C VAL A 38 -1.43 -3.42 9.31
N VAL A 39 -1.23 -2.45 8.43
CA VAL A 39 -1.63 -2.53 7.03
C VAL A 39 -0.40 -2.35 6.14
N HIS A 40 -0.15 -3.29 5.24
CA HIS A 40 0.84 -3.14 4.18
C HIS A 40 0.14 -2.74 2.89
N THR A 41 0.52 -1.62 2.31
CA THR A 41 -0.14 -1.04 1.14
C THR A 41 0.56 -1.32 -0.19
N GLY A 42 1.22 -2.48 -0.31
CA GLY A 42 1.72 -2.99 -1.58
C GLY A 42 3.21 -2.74 -1.80
N ASP A 43 3.70 -3.27 -2.93
CA ASP A 43 5.10 -3.39 -3.29
C ASP A 43 5.88 -4.12 -2.19
N VAL A 44 5.39 -5.32 -1.91
CA VAL A 44 5.97 -6.23 -0.92
C VAL A 44 7.25 -6.86 -1.45
N VAL A 45 7.23 -7.33 -2.71
CA VAL A 45 8.40 -7.90 -3.38
C VAL A 45 9.16 -6.84 -4.17
N ILE A 46 10.44 -7.14 -4.47
CA ILE A 46 11.37 -6.13 -4.98
C ILE A 46 11.01 -5.62 -6.39
N ALA A 47 10.65 -6.50 -7.33
CA ALA A 47 10.39 -6.11 -8.72
C ALA A 47 9.51 -7.10 -9.49
N ASP A 48 9.65 -8.40 -9.24
CA ASP A 48 9.09 -9.46 -10.07
C ASP A 48 7.83 -10.06 -9.44
N PRO A 49 6.63 -9.77 -9.98
CA PRO A 49 5.37 -10.34 -9.48
C PRO A 49 5.31 -11.88 -9.61
N ASP A 50 6.17 -12.49 -10.43
CA ASP A 50 6.21 -13.93 -10.64
C ASP A 50 7.26 -14.62 -9.74
N SER A 51 8.10 -13.87 -9.01
CA SER A 51 9.11 -14.40 -8.10
C SER A 51 8.49 -15.04 -6.86
N ARG A 52 8.35 -16.36 -6.88
CA ARG A 52 7.94 -17.11 -5.68
C ARG A 52 8.97 -17.02 -4.55
N PRO A 53 10.29 -17.08 -4.81
CA PRO A 53 11.29 -16.92 -3.74
C PRO A 53 11.15 -15.60 -2.99
N ASP A 54 10.91 -14.48 -3.70
CA ASP A 54 10.74 -13.16 -3.06
C ASP A 54 9.46 -13.12 -2.23
N ARG A 55 8.35 -13.67 -2.74
CA ARG A 55 7.11 -13.79 -1.96
C ARG A 55 7.28 -14.63 -0.69
N ASP A 56 8.00 -15.75 -0.78
CA ASP A 56 8.24 -16.63 0.38
C ASP A 56 9.14 -15.91 1.41
N ALA A 57 10.18 -15.18 0.98
CA ALA A 57 11.04 -14.36 1.84
C ALA A 57 10.26 -13.22 2.52
N ALA A 58 9.47 -12.49 1.76
CA ALA A 58 8.62 -11.42 2.26
C ALA A 58 7.63 -11.93 3.31
N LYS A 59 6.99 -13.06 3.03
CA LYS A 59 6.06 -13.70 3.95
C LYS A 59 6.71 -14.11 5.27
N ALA A 60 7.94 -14.65 5.22
CA ALA A 60 8.70 -15.01 6.40
C ALA A 60 9.07 -13.81 7.27
N LEU A 61 9.45 -12.68 6.65
CA LEU A 61 9.79 -11.45 7.36
C LEU A 61 8.55 -10.77 7.95
N LEU A 62 7.47 -10.65 7.20
CA LEU A 62 6.23 -10.04 7.67
C LEU A 62 5.55 -10.86 8.77
N ALA A 63 5.72 -12.18 8.77
CA ALA A 63 5.21 -13.06 9.84
C ALA A 63 5.87 -12.83 11.21
N ARG A 64 6.94 -12.01 11.29
CA ARG A 64 7.55 -11.59 12.56
C ARG A 64 6.75 -10.51 13.28
N ILE A 65 5.79 -9.87 12.61
CA ILE A 65 4.89 -8.87 13.22
C ILE A 65 3.84 -9.62 14.04
N ASP A 66 3.77 -9.31 15.35
CA ASP A 66 2.82 -9.96 16.28
C ASP A 66 1.39 -9.41 16.15
N ALA A 67 1.25 -8.14 15.73
CA ALA A 67 -0.05 -7.51 15.55
C ALA A 67 -0.81 -8.09 14.33
N PRO A 68 -2.15 -8.01 14.31
CA PRO A 68 -2.92 -8.35 13.12
C PRO A 68 -2.40 -7.58 11.91
N LEU A 69 -2.05 -8.30 10.84
CA LEU A 69 -1.46 -7.76 9.62
C LEU A 69 -2.37 -8.03 8.42
N LEU A 70 -2.69 -6.97 7.67
CA LEU A 70 -3.42 -7.03 6.41
C LEU A 70 -2.52 -6.53 5.29
N VAL A 71 -2.42 -7.30 4.21
CA VAL A 71 -1.50 -7.02 3.10
C VAL A 71 -2.30 -6.79 1.83
N LEU A 72 -2.05 -5.68 1.16
CA LEU A 72 -2.56 -5.35 -0.17
C LEU A 72 -1.43 -5.48 -1.19
N PRO A 73 -1.72 -5.78 -2.45
CA PRO A 73 -0.70 -5.76 -3.50
C PRO A 73 -0.42 -4.36 -4.02
N GLY A 74 0.81 -4.16 -4.49
CA GLY A 74 1.19 -3.10 -5.42
C GLY A 74 1.53 -3.65 -6.80
N ASN A 75 2.01 -2.80 -7.69
CA ASN A 75 2.34 -3.19 -9.05
C ASN A 75 3.53 -4.17 -9.11
N HIS A 76 4.48 -4.13 -8.18
CA HIS A 76 5.54 -5.14 -8.09
C HIS A 76 5.05 -6.52 -7.63
N ASP A 77 3.84 -6.60 -7.07
CA ASP A 77 3.29 -7.86 -6.55
C ASP A 77 2.37 -8.57 -7.55
N VAL A 78 1.66 -7.82 -8.41
CA VAL A 78 0.64 -8.39 -9.32
C VAL A 78 0.73 -7.86 -10.75
N GLY A 79 1.64 -6.94 -11.02
CA GLY A 79 1.78 -6.25 -12.31
C GLY A 79 0.97 -4.97 -12.39
N GLU A 80 1.17 -4.22 -13.47
CA GLU A 80 0.66 -2.88 -13.70
C GLU A 80 -0.71 -2.91 -14.39
N SER A 81 -1.66 -2.11 -13.91
CA SER A 81 -3.03 -2.03 -14.48
C SER A 81 -3.13 -1.14 -15.72
N ALA A 82 -2.15 -0.30 -15.97
CA ALA A 82 -2.11 0.61 -17.11
C ALA A 82 -0.80 0.45 -17.87
N ASP A 83 -0.76 0.99 -19.10
CA ASP A 83 0.49 1.07 -19.84
C ASP A 83 1.50 1.89 -19.05
N ASP A 84 2.45 1.21 -18.42
CA ASP A 84 3.59 1.83 -17.74
C ASP A 84 4.81 1.77 -18.64
N PRO A 85 5.42 2.91 -18.99
CA PRO A 85 6.64 2.92 -19.79
C PRO A 85 7.85 2.33 -19.06
N TRP A 86 7.75 2.07 -17.77
CA TRP A 86 8.85 1.57 -16.93
C TRP A 86 8.80 0.07 -16.66
N GLN A 87 7.61 -0.53 -16.73
CA GLN A 87 7.41 -1.96 -16.48
C GLN A 87 6.44 -2.57 -17.50
N ASP A 88 6.96 -3.40 -18.39
CA ASP A 88 6.15 -4.22 -19.31
C ASP A 88 5.67 -5.51 -18.61
N LEU A 89 5.11 -5.35 -17.42
CA LEU A 89 4.59 -6.44 -16.60
C LEU A 89 3.12 -6.17 -16.25
N PRO A 90 2.18 -6.49 -17.17
CA PRO A 90 0.77 -6.21 -16.94
C PRO A 90 0.21 -7.03 -15.77
N VAL A 91 -0.79 -6.47 -15.08
CA VAL A 91 -1.58 -7.24 -14.13
C VAL A 91 -2.32 -8.37 -14.85
N THR A 92 -2.33 -9.56 -14.22
CA THR A 92 -3.04 -10.73 -14.75
C THR A 92 -3.82 -11.45 -13.66
N SER A 93 -4.84 -12.22 -14.07
CA SER A 93 -5.62 -13.06 -13.14
C SER A 93 -4.73 -14.06 -12.40
N GLU A 94 -3.70 -14.61 -13.06
CA GLU A 94 -2.75 -15.55 -12.47
C GLU A 94 -1.92 -14.88 -11.36
N ARG A 95 -1.42 -13.66 -11.57
CA ARG A 95 -0.66 -12.90 -10.58
C ARG A 95 -1.52 -12.51 -9.38
N ILE A 96 -2.75 -12.04 -9.62
CA ILE A 96 -3.73 -11.77 -8.55
C ILE A 96 -4.02 -13.05 -7.75
N ALA A 97 -4.21 -14.18 -8.42
CA ALA A 97 -4.44 -15.47 -7.76
C ALA A 97 -3.22 -15.94 -6.95
N ALA A 98 -2.00 -15.74 -7.49
CA ALA A 98 -0.75 -16.07 -6.80
C ALA A 98 -0.59 -15.21 -5.52
N PHE A 99 -0.86 -13.91 -5.60
CA PHE A 99 -0.86 -13.02 -4.44
C PHE A 99 -1.90 -13.46 -3.40
N THR A 100 -3.15 -13.68 -3.82
CA THR A 100 -4.23 -14.11 -2.93
C THR A 100 -3.92 -15.46 -2.26
N SER A 101 -3.30 -16.39 -2.99
CA SER A 101 -2.84 -17.66 -2.42
C SER A 101 -1.76 -17.49 -1.35
N ALA A 102 -0.87 -16.50 -1.53
CA ALA A 102 0.20 -16.23 -0.58
C ALA A 102 -0.29 -15.51 0.69
N TRP A 103 -1.18 -14.52 0.53
CA TRP A 103 -1.59 -13.60 1.60
C TRP A 103 -3.01 -13.83 2.11
N GLY A 104 -3.77 -14.76 1.50
CA GLY A 104 -5.15 -15.10 1.85
C GLY A 104 -6.20 -14.17 1.26
N GLN A 105 -5.81 -12.95 0.86
CA GLN A 105 -6.69 -11.93 0.29
C GLN A 105 -5.89 -10.85 -0.44
N ASP A 106 -6.54 -10.08 -1.30
CA ASP A 106 -5.97 -8.89 -1.95
C ASP A 106 -6.80 -7.62 -1.69
N ARG A 107 -7.83 -7.74 -0.86
CA ARG A 107 -8.68 -6.67 -0.36
C ARG A 107 -9.26 -7.05 0.99
N PHE A 108 -9.67 -6.09 1.80
CA PHE A 108 -10.23 -6.37 3.11
C PHE A 108 -11.28 -5.33 3.53
N LEU A 109 -12.15 -5.75 4.44
CA LEU A 109 -13.06 -4.90 5.19
C LEU A 109 -12.97 -5.30 6.66
N VAL A 110 -12.63 -4.34 7.53
CA VAL A 110 -12.62 -4.49 8.98
C VAL A 110 -13.64 -3.54 9.56
N THR A 111 -14.68 -4.08 10.17
CA THR A 111 -15.70 -3.31 10.90
C THR A 111 -15.49 -3.45 12.38
N GLY A 112 -15.88 -2.42 13.14
CA GLY A 112 -15.63 -2.25 14.55
C GLY A 112 -15.84 -3.40 15.50
N SER A 113 -15.60 -3.15 16.72
CA SER A 113 -15.67 -3.84 18.01
C SER A 113 -14.46 -4.70 18.41
N ALA A 114 -13.93 -5.60 17.62
CA ALA A 114 -12.80 -6.44 18.06
C ALA A 114 -11.43 -5.77 17.86
N ALA A 115 -11.25 -5.02 16.75
CA ALA A 115 -10.00 -4.36 16.42
C ALA A 115 -10.04 -2.83 16.67
N THR A 116 -11.22 -2.19 16.54
CA THR A 116 -11.31 -0.72 16.47
C THR A 116 -11.72 -0.05 17.78
N ARG A 117 -12.23 -0.77 18.75
CA ARG A 117 -12.85 -0.22 19.99
C ARG A 117 -13.90 0.88 19.74
N SER A 118 -14.24 1.11 18.47
CA SER A 118 -15.25 2.06 18.01
C SER A 118 -16.08 1.43 16.91
N ASP A 119 -17.37 1.38 17.08
CA ASP A 119 -18.33 0.88 16.07
C ASP A 119 -18.50 1.87 14.90
N ASP A 120 -17.91 3.06 15.00
CA ASP A 120 -18.10 4.17 14.06
C ASP A 120 -17.08 4.19 12.91
N TRP A 121 -16.07 3.33 12.95
CA TRP A 121 -15.04 3.24 11.90
C TRP A 121 -15.11 1.95 11.11
N VAL A 122 -14.84 2.08 9.81
CA VAL A 122 -14.65 0.97 8.86
C VAL A 122 -13.32 1.17 8.15
N PHE A 123 -12.48 0.13 8.16
CA PHE A 123 -11.20 0.12 7.47
C PHE A 123 -11.34 -0.78 6.24
N ILE A 124 -11.07 -0.21 5.08
CA ILE A 124 -11.23 -0.88 3.79
C ILE A 124 -9.89 -0.85 3.08
N GLY A 125 -9.45 -1.98 2.58
CA GLY A 125 -8.30 -2.07 1.69
C GLY A 125 -8.71 -2.63 0.35
N ILE A 126 -8.17 -2.10 -0.74
CA ILE A 126 -8.45 -2.54 -2.11
C ILE A 126 -7.17 -2.78 -2.89
N ASN A 127 -7.24 -3.66 -3.87
CA ASN A 127 -6.21 -3.83 -4.88
C ASN A 127 -6.37 -2.77 -5.96
N SER A 128 -5.52 -1.72 -5.95
CA SER A 128 -5.57 -0.63 -6.94
C SER A 128 -5.23 -1.10 -8.35
N GLU A 129 -4.48 -2.21 -8.49
CA GLU A 129 -4.08 -2.75 -9.79
C GLU A 129 -5.24 -3.48 -10.52
N ARG A 130 -6.35 -3.72 -9.84
CA ARG A 130 -7.59 -4.17 -10.50
C ARG A 130 -8.31 -3.04 -11.23
N LEU A 131 -8.17 -1.79 -10.75
CA LEU A 131 -8.89 -0.64 -11.30
C LEU A 131 -8.33 -0.25 -12.69
N GLY A 132 -9.19 -0.25 -13.68
CA GLY A 132 -8.82 0.02 -15.07
C GLY A 132 -8.12 -1.13 -15.79
N SER A 133 -8.00 -2.31 -15.16
CA SER A 133 -7.34 -3.48 -15.75
C SER A 133 -8.15 -4.17 -16.86
N GLY A 134 -9.46 -4.00 -16.85
CA GLY A 134 -10.38 -4.73 -17.72
C GLY A 134 -10.54 -6.22 -17.41
N LEU A 135 -9.88 -6.72 -16.35
CA LEU A 135 -9.98 -8.11 -15.92
C LEU A 135 -11.34 -8.42 -15.27
N PRO A 136 -11.78 -9.68 -15.25
CA PRO A 136 -13.00 -10.08 -14.53
C PRO A 136 -12.96 -9.71 -13.04
N GLU A 137 -11.78 -9.77 -12.42
CA GLU A 137 -11.53 -9.44 -11.01
C GLU A 137 -11.78 -7.97 -10.69
N GLU A 138 -11.67 -7.07 -11.67
CA GLU A 138 -12.06 -5.67 -11.49
C GLU A 138 -13.56 -5.54 -11.21
N ARG A 139 -14.41 -6.24 -11.97
CA ARG A 139 -15.86 -6.25 -11.74
C ARG A 139 -16.20 -6.82 -10.38
N GLU A 140 -15.57 -7.93 -10.00
CA GLU A 140 -15.76 -8.54 -8.69
C GLU A 140 -15.38 -7.60 -7.56
N GLN A 141 -14.32 -6.79 -7.73
CA GLN A 141 -13.94 -5.79 -6.73
C GLN A 141 -14.97 -4.67 -6.65
N TRP A 142 -15.52 -4.20 -7.77
CA TRP A 142 -16.56 -3.17 -7.76
C TRP A 142 -17.86 -3.65 -7.09
N ASP A 143 -18.27 -4.89 -7.33
CA ASP A 143 -19.44 -5.48 -6.68
C ASP A 143 -19.22 -5.61 -5.17
N TRP A 144 -18.05 -6.11 -4.77
CA TRP A 144 -17.65 -6.18 -3.35
C TRP A 144 -17.56 -4.79 -2.70
N LEU A 145 -17.05 -3.78 -3.40
CA LEU A 145 -16.97 -2.41 -2.89
C LEU A 145 -18.36 -1.79 -2.67
N ALA A 146 -19.34 -2.10 -3.52
CA ALA A 146 -20.71 -1.65 -3.31
C ALA A 146 -21.30 -2.24 -2.00
N ASP A 147 -21.06 -3.51 -1.74
CA ASP A 147 -21.45 -4.17 -0.48
C ASP A 147 -20.72 -3.58 0.73
N ALA A 148 -19.41 -3.33 0.60
CA ALA A 148 -18.59 -2.72 1.65
C ALA A 148 -19.06 -1.30 1.98
N ALA A 149 -19.37 -0.48 0.98
CA ALA A 149 -19.93 0.85 1.17
C ALA A 149 -21.30 0.81 1.85
N GLY A 150 -22.14 -0.19 1.54
CA GLY A 150 -23.40 -0.45 2.25
C GLY A 150 -23.21 -0.71 3.74
N GLN A 151 -22.18 -1.49 4.11
CA GLN A 151 -21.83 -1.77 5.52
C GLN A 151 -21.22 -0.55 6.23
N ALA A 152 -20.60 0.37 5.47
CA ALA A 152 -20.01 1.60 5.99
C ALA A 152 -20.99 2.76 6.12
N ARG A 153 -22.25 2.60 5.73
CA ARG A 153 -23.26 3.68 5.77
C ARG A 153 -23.32 4.35 7.14
N GLY A 154 -23.19 5.69 7.15
CA GLY A 154 -23.21 6.52 8.35
C GLY A 154 -21.94 6.45 9.19
N LYS A 155 -20.96 5.62 8.83
CA LYS A 155 -19.70 5.45 9.56
C LYS A 155 -18.56 6.24 8.92
N SER A 156 -17.49 6.43 9.65
CA SER A 156 -16.22 6.96 9.16
C SER A 156 -15.45 5.86 8.46
N VAL A 157 -14.86 6.17 7.30
CA VAL A 157 -14.12 5.22 6.47
C VAL A 157 -12.67 5.67 6.34
N MET A 158 -11.76 4.72 6.54
CA MET A 158 -10.37 4.83 6.13
C MET A 158 -10.10 3.81 5.03
N LEU A 159 -9.72 4.32 3.86
CA LEU A 159 -9.46 3.52 2.66
C LEU A 159 -7.96 3.40 2.44
N PHE A 160 -7.50 2.16 2.25
CA PHE A 160 -6.12 1.83 1.90
C PHE A 160 -6.03 1.24 0.50
N LEU A 161 -5.02 1.65 -0.25
CA LEU A 161 -4.71 1.13 -1.58
C LEU A 161 -3.22 1.36 -1.88
N HIS A 162 -2.71 0.85 -2.99
CA HIS A 162 -1.31 1.09 -3.36
C HIS A 162 -1.14 2.40 -4.14
N LYS A 163 -1.83 2.57 -5.28
CA LYS A 163 -1.73 3.79 -6.10
C LYS A 163 -2.55 4.95 -5.52
N PRO A 164 -2.04 6.19 -5.59
CA PRO A 164 -2.77 7.36 -5.11
C PRO A 164 -4.04 7.65 -5.94
N LEU A 165 -5.09 8.13 -5.26
CA LEU A 165 -6.27 8.67 -5.94
C LEU A 165 -6.03 10.08 -6.46
N TRP A 166 -5.21 10.87 -5.76
CA TRP A 166 -4.93 12.26 -6.11
C TRP A 166 -3.43 12.50 -6.20
N PHE A 167 -3.05 13.24 -7.23
CA PHE A 167 -1.68 13.63 -7.47
C PHE A 167 -1.64 15.13 -7.86
N PRO A 168 -0.65 15.93 -7.43
CA PRO A 168 -0.65 17.39 -7.59
C PRO A 168 -0.78 17.88 -9.04
N THR A 169 -0.23 17.15 -9.99
CA THR A 169 -0.27 17.49 -11.42
C THR A 169 -1.41 16.79 -12.19
N GLY A 170 -2.39 16.25 -11.48
CA GLY A 170 -3.50 15.50 -12.07
C GLY A 170 -3.24 14.00 -12.20
N SER A 171 -4.23 13.25 -12.71
CA SER A 171 -4.09 11.81 -12.93
C SER A 171 -3.02 11.52 -13.98
N GLN A 172 -2.19 10.52 -13.71
CA GLN A 172 -1.10 10.07 -14.61
C GLN A 172 -1.15 8.55 -14.73
N SER A 173 -1.05 8.05 -15.97
CA SER A 173 -0.95 6.61 -16.26
C SER A 173 0.24 6.00 -15.51
N GLY A 174 0.07 4.80 -14.98
CA GLY A 174 1.08 4.10 -14.18
C GLY A 174 1.26 4.67 -12.75
N ILE A 175 0.95 5.94 -12.50
CA ILE A 175 1.17 6.60 -11.22
C ILE A 175 -0.08 6.62 -10.35
N THR A 176 -1.25 6.93 -10.95
CA THR A 176 -2.49 7.11 -10.19
C THR A 176 -3.57 6.13 -10.62
N VAL A 177 -4.53 5.90 -9.74
CA VAL A 177 -5.81 5.30 -10.14
C VAL A 177 -6.43 6.14 -11.27
N PRO A 178 -7.02 5.52 -12.33
CA PRO A 178 -7.70 6.23 -13.39
C PRO A 178 -8.77 7.19 -12.86
N GLU A 179 -8.92 8.36 -13.50
CA GLU A 179 -9.81 9.42 -12.99
C GLU A 179 -11.25 8.98 -12.83
N ALA A 180 -11.77 8.24 -13.80
CA ALA A 180 -13.15 7.73 -13.77
C ALA A 180 -13.38 6.76 -12.62
N ASP A 181 -12.38 5.91 -12.33
CA ASP A 181 -12.45 4.94 -11.22
C ASP A 181 -12.30 5.65 -9.87
N ARG A 182 -11.45 6.67 -9.78
CA ARG A 182 -11.36 7.54 -8.60
C ARG A 182 -12.72 8.18 -8.28
N GLU A 183 -13.37 8.78 -9.28
CA GLU A 183 -14.67 9.44 -9.11
C GLU A 183 -15.75 8.44 -8.69
N ARG A 184 -15.78 7.28 -9.34
CA ARG A 184 -16.68 6.18 -8.99
C ARG A 184 -16.45 5.70 -7.55
N LEU A 185 -15.19 5.51 -7.17
CA LEU A 185 -14.81 5.03 -5.83
C LEU A 185 -15.23 6.02 -4.74
N VAL A 186 -14.96 7.31 -4.93
CA VAL A 186 -15.38 8.35 -3.96
C VAL A 186 -16.91 8.43 -3.89
N ALA A 187 -17.61 8.34 -5.01
CA ALA A 187 -19.08 8.38 -5.05
C ALA A 187 -19.73 7.21 -4.32
N LEU A 188 -19.12 6.03 -4.29
CA LEU A 188 -19.64 4.87 -3.54
C LEU A 188 -19.79 5.14 -2.04
N PHE A 189 -18.95 6.01 -1.48
CA PHE A 189 -18.98 6.36 -0.07
C PHE A 189 -19.78 7.62 0.26
N ALA A 190 -20.67 8.07 -0.65
CA ALA A 190 -21.50 9.26 -0.44
C ALA A 190 -22.40 9.18 0.82
N ASP A 191 -22.87 7.99 1.19
CA ASP A 191 -23.66 7.72 2.40
C ASP A 191 -22.80 7.38 3.63
N ALA A 192 -21.47 7.44 3.50
CA ALA A 192 -20.50 7.25 4.58
C ALA A 192 -19.63 8.51 4.71
N ARG A 193 -18.79 8.54 5.71
CA ARG A 193 -17.80 9.63 5.88
C ARG A 193 -16.44 9.12 5.46
N LEU A 194 -16.07 9.24 4.18
CA LEU A 194 -14.70 8.93 3.73
C LEU A 194 -13.74 9.98 4.32
N ARG A 195 -13.07 9.61 5.41
CA ARG A 195 -12.21 10.53 6.19
C ARG A 195 -10.76 10.49 5.76
N VAL A 196 -10.27 9.31 5.42
CA VAL A 196 -8.85 9.10 5.07
C VAL A 196 -8.76 8.21 3.84
N VAL A 197 -7.90 8.59 2.91
CA VAL A 197 -7.41 7.72 1.84
C VAL A 197 -5.90 7.66 1.94
N SER A 198 -5.37 6.46 2.10
CA SER A 198 -3.94 6.27 2.27
C SER A 198 -3.36 5.26 1.29
N ASN A 199 -2.22 5.62 0.71
CA ASN A 199 -1.55 4.84 -0.33
C ASN A 199 -0.03 4.76 -0.13
N GLY A 200 0.61 3.87 -0.88
CA GLY A 200 2.06 3.76 -1.06
C GLY A 200 2.52 4.32 -2.40
N HIS A 201 3.31 3.53 -3.15
CA HIS A 201 3.75 3.73 -4.54
C HIS A 201 4.73 4.90 -4.77
N LEU A 202 4.56 6.01 -4.08
CA LEU A 202 5.34 7.23 -4.34
C LEU A 202 6.61 7.32 -3.50
N HIS A 203 6.83 6.39 -2.58
CA HIS A 203 7.98 6.31 -1.68
C HIS A 203 8.25 7.60 -0.89
N ARG A 204 7.20 8.39 -0.64
CA ARG A 204 7.31 9.67 0.07
C ARG A 204 6.17 9.84 1.06
N PHE A 205 6.48 10.45 2.19
CA PHE A 205 5.44 10.85 3.13
C PHE A 205 4.86 12.20 2.76
N ARG A 206 3.55 12.25 2.60
CA ARG A 206 2.80 13.49 2.36
C ARG A 206 1.42 13.40 2.97
N ARG A 207 0.94 14.52 3.50
CA ARG A 207 -0.45 14.70 3.94
C ARG A 207 -1.04 15.90 3.23
N ALA A 208 -2.23 15.75 2.66
CA ALA A 208 -2.96 16.84 2.04
C ALA A 208 -4.46 16.60 2.16
N PHE A 209 -5.26 17.65 2.22
CA PHE A 209 -6.69 17.51 2.17
C PHE A 209 -7.22 17.61 0.74
N GLN A 210 -8.15 16.74 0.40
CA GLN A 210 -8.95 16.75 -0.81
C GLN A 210 -10.40 16.95 -0.39
N GLY A 211 -10.84 18.22 -0.33
CA GLY A 211 -12.06 18.56 0.38
C GLY A 211 -11.95 18.24 1.88
N GLU A 212 -12.80 17.35 2.37
CA GLU A 212 -12.78 16.88 3.78
C GLU A 212 -11.96 15.58 3.96
N ILE A 213 -11.45 14.99 2.89
CA ILE A 213 -10.72 13.73 2.92
C ILE A 213 -9.22 14.02 3.15
N LEU A 214 -8.65 13.41 4.17
CA LEU A 214 -7.20 13.41 4.39
C LEU A 214 -6.56 12.38 3.47
N ALA A 215 -5.84 12.85 2.44
CA ALA A 215 -5.01 12.01 1.59
C ALA A 215 -3.61 11.88 2.20
N VAL A 216 -3.14 10.64 2.36
CA VAL A 216 -1.85 10.32 2.95
C VAL A 216 -1.06 9.45 1.98
N TRP A 217 0.16 9.85 1.66
CA TRP A 217 1.14 8.99 1.01
C TRP A 217 2.05 8.39 2.08
N ALA A 218 2.21 7.08 2.06
CA ALA A 218 3.16 6.40 2.92
C ALA A 218 4.55 6.39 2.27
N PRO A 219 5.62 6.53 3.07
CA PRO A 219 6.97 6.38 2.56
C PRO A 219 7.27 4.92 2.29
N SER A 220 8.29 4.67 1.48
CA SER A 220 8.91 3.34 1.42
C SER A 220 9.68 3.04 2.72
N MET A 221 9.77 1.77 3.07
CA MET A 221 10.66 1.30 4.15
C MET A 221 12.15 1.28 3.76
N THR A 222 12.44 1.45 2.47
CA THR A 222 13.81 1.28 1.95
C THR A 222 14.26 2.46 1.12
N PHE A 223 13.41 2.96 0.25
CA PHE A 223 13.81 3.93 -0.76
C PHE A 223 13.62 5.37 -0.31
N ALA A 224 14.65 6.20 -0.56
CA ALA A 224 14.62 7.66 -0.37
C ALA A 224 14.56 8.33 -1.76
N VAL A 225 13.39 8.42 -2.35
CA VAL A 225 13.19 9.00 -3.67
C VAL A 225 13.31 10.52 -3.63
N THR A 226 14.11 11.09 -4.54
CA THR A 226 14.30 12.54 -4.65
C THR A 226 12.99 13.24 -5.00
N ALA A 227 12.72 14.38 -4.37
CA ALA A 227 11.56 15.20 -4.69
C ALA A 227 11.67 15.76 -6.12
N ASP A 228 10.56 15.77 -6.83
CA ASP A 228 10.38 16.45 -8.11
C ASP A 228 9.03 17.20 -8.11
N PRO A 229 8.98 18.39 -7.48
CA PRO A 229 7.74 19.16 -7.39
C PRO A 229 7.18 19.55 -8.77
N GLY A 230 8.06 19.71 -9.77
CA GLY A 230 7.65 20.00 -11.14
C GLY A 230 6.82 18.88 -11.78
N ARG A 231 7.03 17.65 -11.32
CA ARG A 231 6.23 16.47 -11.70
C ARG A 231 5.19 16.09 -10.65
N GLY A 232 5.03 16.85 -9.57
CA GLY A 232 4.09 16.60 -8.49
C GLY A 232 4.61 15.69 -7.39
N LEU A 233 5.87 15.25 -7.42
CA LEU A 233 6.46 14.39 -6.40
C LEU A 233 6.96 15.23 -5.21
N GLU A 234 6.04 15.53 -4.32
CA GLU A 234 6.22 16.33 -3.11
C GLU A 234 6.38 15.46 -1.85
N GLY A 235 6.55 16.11 -0.69
CA GLY A 235 6.57 15.46 0.62
C GLY A 235 7.97 15.10 1.11
N GLU A 236 8.05 14.39 2.23
CA GLU A 236 9.30 13.98 2.87
C GLU A 236 9.83 12.67 2.29
N SER A 237 11.13 12.65 1.99
CA SER A 237 11.83 11.46 1.50
C SER A 237 12.69 10.88 2.61
N ALA A 238 12.09 10.00 3.41
CA ALA A 238 12.80 9.28 4.46
C ALA A 238 12.17 7.89 4.61
N PRO A 239 12.97 6.81 4.73
CA PRO A 239 12.43 5.50 5.06
C PRO A 239 11.66 5.55 6.37
N GLY A 240 10.49 4.90 6.39
CA GLY A 240 9.66 4.91 7.59
C GLY A 240 8.29 4.29 7.37
N ILE A 241 7.43 4.53 8.34
CA ILE A 241 6.04 4.07 8.37
C ILE A 241 5.12 5.25 8.66
N VAL A 242 3.82 5.07 8.45
CA VAL A 242 2.81 6.02 8.95
C VAL A 242 2.15 5.43 10.18
N GLU A 243 2.21 6.14 11.29
CA GLU A 243 1.43 5.85 12.49
C GLU A 243 0.14 6.67 12.48
N TYR A 244 -1.00 5.98 12.57
CA TYR A 244 -2.30 6.62 12.73
C TYR A 244 -2.78 6.46 14.17
N ARG A 245 -3.32 7.55 14.70
CA ARG A 245 -4.13 7.54 15.92
C ARG A 245 -5.54 7.91 15.54
N VAL A 246 -6.45 6.98 15.77
CA VAL A 246 -7.87 7.13 15.50
C VAL A 246 -8.59 7.23 16.84
N GLU A 247 -9.19 8.40 17.10
CA GLU A 247 -9.92 8.71 18.34
C GLU A 247 -11.24 9.36 17.95
N ASP A 248 -12.38 8.75 18.31
CA ASP A 248 -13.70 9.20 17.94
C ASP A 248 -13.82 9.51 16.43
N ASP A 249 -14.01 10.77 16.04
CA ASP A 249 -14.08 11.22 14.65
C ASP A 249 -12.76 11.84 14.14
N ASP A 250 -11.67 11.83 14.94
CA ASP A 250 -10.37 12.40 14.58
C ASP A 250 -9.37 11.36 14.17
N VAL A 251 -8.52 11.71 13.19
CA VAL A 251 -7.41 10.88 12.72
C VAL A 251 -6.16 11.72 12.61
N GLN A 252 -5.15 11.32 13.33
CA GLN A 252 -3.80 11.86 13.20
C GLN A 252 -2.94 10.86 12.44
N ALA A 253 -2.20 11.35 11.44
CA ALA A 253 -1.26 10.56 10.65
C ALA A 253 0.13 11.17 10.77
N GLU A 254 1.11 10.40 11.23
CA GLU A 254 2.47 10.88 11.46
C GLU A 254 3.50 9.95 10.82
N LEU A 255 4.53 10.55 10.21
CA LEU A 255 5.72 9.81 9.80
C LEU A 255 6.48 9.32 11.04
N ARG A 256 6.80 8.04 11.06
CA ARG A 256 7.70 7.45 12.04
C ARG A 256 8.89 6.81 11.35
N GLN A 257 10.05 7.32 11.64
CA GLN A 257 11.30 6.67 11.23
C GLN A 257 11.63 5.53 12.20
N VAL A 258 12.10 4.42 11.66
CA VAL A 258 12.50 3.26 12.45
C VAL A 258 14.00 3.36 12.73
N PRO A 259 14.43 3.32 14.00
CA PRO A 259 15.85 3.45 14.34
C PRO A 259 16.70 2.36 13.69
N GLY A 260 17.82 2.77 13.09
CA GLY A 260 18.79 1.85 12.48
C GLY A 260 18.49 1.43 11.06
N THR A 261 17.34 1.86 10.46
CA THR A 261 17.06 1.55 9.06
C THR A 261 18.01 2.29 8.12
N GLY A 262 18.42 1.59 7.06
CA GLY A 262 19.18 2.17 5.96
C GLY A 262 18.27 2.84 4.93
N ALA A 263 18.81 3.78 4.16
CA ALA A 263 18.13 4.41 3.03
C ALA A 263 18.88 4.11 1.73
N VAL A 264 18.16 3.75 0.68
CA VAL A 264 18.69 3.56 -0.66
C VAL A 264 18.19 4.68 -1.56
N ALA A 265 19.12 5.47 -2.10
CA ALA A 265 18.80 6.58 -3.03
C ALA A 265 18.86 6.16 -4.50
N ASP A 266 19.64 5.14 -4.82
CA ASP A 266 19.79 4.61 -6.17
C ASP A 266 19.44 3.12 -6.18
N VAL A 267 18.25 2.80 -6.66
CA VAL A 267 17.74 1.43 -6.74
C VAL A 267 18.61 0.54 -7.68
N LEU A 268 19.17 1.12 -8.72
CA LEU A 268 20.03 0.39 -9.66
C LEU A 268 21.38 0.02 -9.05
N ALA A 269 21.77 0.63 -7.93
CA ALA A 269 22.96 0.24 -7.18
C ALA A 269 22.72 -0.97 -6.26
N MET A 270 21.47 -1.45 -6.14
CA MET A 270 21.15 -2.63 -5.33
C MET A 270 21.37 -3.92 -6.11
N PRO A 271 22.25 -4.84 -5.64
CA PRO A 271 22.47 -6.12 -6.32
C PRO A 271 21.20 -6.96 -6.45
N GLU A 272 20.34 -6.96 -5.43
CA GLU A 272 19.08 -7.69 -5.41
C GLU A 272 18.08 -7.16 -6.44
N PHE A 273 18.04 -5.85 -6.67
CA PHE A 273 17.17 -5.27 -7.70
C PHE A 273 17.67 -5.57 -9.10
N THR A 274 18.97 -5.42 -9.35
CA THR A 274 19.57 -5.75 -10.66
C THR A 274 19.47 -7.24 -10.97
N ALA A 275 19.55 -8.12 -9.98
CA ALA A 275 19.30 -9.54 -10.15
C ALA A 275 17.85 -9.84 -10.53
N ALA A 276 16.87 -9.21 -9.87
CA ALA A 276 15.46 -9.37 -10.20
C ALA A 276 15.14 -8.91 -11.63
N LEU A 277 15.69 -7.77 -12.06
CA LEU A 277 15.55 -7.30 -13.46
C LEU A 277 16.14 -8.30 -14.47
N ALA A 278 17.31 -8.85 -14.18
CA ALA A 278 17.95 -9.85 -15.06
C ALA A 278 17.10 -11.14 -15.16
N GLU A 279 16.42 -11.54 -14.09
CA GLU A 279 15.49 -12.68 -14.12
C GLU A 279 14.26 -12.38 -14.99
N ILE A 280 13.68 -11.19 -14.89
CA ILE A 280 12.56 -10.75 -15.74
C ILE A 280 12.97 -10.76 -17.21
N GLU A 281 14.12 -10.15 -17.55
CA GLU A 281 14.61 -10.08 -18.92
C GLU A 281 14.97 -11.46 -19.54
N SER A 282 15.21 -12.46 -18.70
CA SER A 282 15.56 -13.82 -19.14
C SER A 282 14.37 -14.69 -19.56
N ARG A 283 13.16 -14.23 -19.33
CA ARG A 283 11.88 -14.93 -19.64
C ARG A 283 11.30 -14.52 -20.97
#